data_0445914741c28483ff38a07ba85c2372
#
_entry.id   0445914741c28483ff38a07ba85c2372
#
_cell.length_a   1.000
_cell.length_b   1.000
_cell.length_c   1.000
_cell.angle_alpha   90.00
_cell.angle_beta   90.00
_cell.angle_gamma   90.00
#
_symmetry.space_group_name_H-M   'P 1'
#
loop_
_entity.id
_entity.type
_entity.pdbx_description
1 polymer ?
#
loop_
_entity_poly.entity_id
_entity_poly.type
_entity_poly.pdbx_seq_one_letter_code
_entity_poly.pdbx_strand_id
1 'polypeptide(L)'
;MNEILSFWAQWLRPSAGLPTVQWSLLLAVAAMAGYLTQRHTGLPKVVGYSLVGTAAGLAGFSGAVWPLQGIGLFLLELGVAIVLFECGGRIPLRWFRHNPMVLVQSIAESVLTYFAAYWGLVWLQLPPQAAGPLALVALAASPAVLTRVVADTRAAGPVTERAIVLTTLSTLYALTLGSAKAELINRQSLTLLETISPVVVVLGVSILVAAALSLVLRLALRFMSPTSENTSMLFLALVAAGTA
;
A
#
# COMPACT_ATOMS: atom_id res chain seq x y z
N MET A 1 -18.04 31.14 20.97
CA MET A 1 -18.05 30.19 19.84
C MET A 1 -16.65 29.73 19.46
N ASN A 2 -15.66 30.62 19.42
CA ASN A 2 -14.26 30.29 19.10
C ASN A 2 -13.56 29.41 20.16
N GLU A 3 -13.87 29.56 21.44
CA GLU A 3 -13.28 28.74 22.51
C GLU A 3 -13.76 27.29 22.48
N ILE A 4 -15.03 27.06 22.17
CA ILE A 4 -15.59 25.71 22.04
C ILE A 4 -14.96 25.01 20.81
N LEU A 5 -14.82 25.74 19.71
CA LEU A 5 -14.17 25.20 18.51
C LEU A 5 -12.67 24.92 18.74
N SER A 6 -11.96 25.76 19.49
CA SER A 6 -10.56 25.54 19.85
C SER A 6 -10.39 24.35 20.81
N PHE A 7 -11.33 24.19 21.76
CA PHE A 7 -11.34 23.02 22.64
C PHE A 7 -11.51 21.71 21.85
N TRP A 8 -12.49 21.64 20.95
CA TRP A 8 -12.69 20.47 20.10
C TRP A 8 -11.54 20.24 19.14
N ALA A 9 -10.96 21.29 18.58
CA ALA A 9 -9.77 21.20 17.71
C ALA A 9 -8.55 20.68 18.48
N GLN A 10 -8.36 21.05 19.74
CA GLN A 10 -7.30 20.51 20.59
C GLN A 10 -7.55 19.04 20.95
N TRP A 11 -8.80 18.67 21.18
CA TRP A 11 -9.17 17.29 21.51
C TRP A 11 -9.03 16.34 20.31
N LEU A 12 -9.27 16.84 19.13
CA LEU A 12 -9.07 16.11 17.87
C LEU A 12 -7.59 16.01 17.44
N ARG A 13 -6.70 16.84 18.01
CA ARG A 13 -5.27 16.70 17.74
C ARG A 13 -4.71 15.51 18.51
N PRO A 14 -3.94 14.60 17.85
CA PRO A 14 -3.31 13.50 18.57
C PRO A 14 -2.37 14.08 19.63
N SER A 15 -2.73 13.91 20.88
CA SER A 15 -1.84 14.26 21.99
C SER A 15 -0.66 13.29 22.02
N ALA A 16 0.53 13.77 22.38
CA ALA A 16 1.73 12.95 22.47
C ALA A 16 1.62 11.71 23.40
N GLY A 17 0.56 11.64 24.23
CA GLY A 17 0.34 10.57 25.18
C GLY A 17 -0.76 9.56 24.86
N LEU A 18 -1.79 9.88 24.03
CA LEU A 18 -2.94 8.99 23.78
C LEU A 18 -3.44 9.02 22.33
N PRO A 19 -2.56 8.90 21.32
CA PRO A 19 -3.00 8.89 19.94
C PRO A 19 -3.86 7.66 19.59
N THR A 20 -3.69 6.56 20.33
CA THR A 20 -4.36 5.28 20.08
C THR A 20 -5.87 5.36 20.22
N VAL A 21 -6.42 6.09 21.20
CA VAL A 21 -7.86 6.20 21.42
C VAL A 21 -8.53 6.99 20.30
N GLN A 22 -7.91 8.11 19.88
CA GLN A 22 -8.43 8.95 18.80
C GLN A 22 -8.46 8.21 17.47
N TRP A 23 -7.38 7.49 17.14
CA TRP A 23 -7.29 6.66 15.95
C TRP A 23 -8.28 5.49 16.00
N SER A 24 -8.43 4.83 17.15
CA SER A 24 -9.39 3.74 17.30
C SER A 24 -10.82 4.22 17.10
N LEU A 25 -11.17 5.40 17.64
CA LEU A 25 -12.47 6.02 17.43
C LEU A 25 -12.70 6.39 15.97
N LEU A 26 -11.72 7.01 15.33
CA LEU A 26 -11.79 7.35 13.89
C LEU A 26 -11.99 6.10 13.03
N LEU A 27 -11.25 5.03 13.31
CA LEU A 27 -11.40 3.75 12.61
C LEU A 27 -12.78 3.12 12.84
N ALA A 28 -13.32 3.20 14.06
CA ALA A 28 -14.65 2.70 14.37
C ALA A 28 -15.73 3.49 13.61
N VAL A 29 -15.64 4.82 13.59
CA VAL A 29 -16.54 5.69 12.81
C VAL A 29 -16.42 5.40 11.31
N ALA A 30 -15.20 5.25 10.80
CA ALA A 30 -14.96 4.90 9.40
C ALA A 30 -15.55 3.53 9.05
N ALA A 31 -15.38 2.53 9.92
CA ALA A 31 -15.95 1.19 9.71
C ALA A 31 -17.50 1.23 9.66
N MET A 32 -18.11 1.99 10.56
CA MET A 32 -19.56 2.17 10.57
C MET A 32 -20.06 2.92 9.33
N ALA A 33 -19.39 4.00 8.95
CA ALA A 33 -19.73 4.77 7.75
C ALA A 33 -19.57 3.93 6.48
N GLY A 34 -18.51 3.12 6.38
CA GLY A 34 -18.33 2.19 5.28
C GLY A 34 -19.45 1.18 5.17
N TYR A 35 -19.86 0.59 6.29
CA TYR A 35 -21.01 -0.33 6.33
C TYR A 35 -22.30 0.36 5.90
N LEU A 36 -22.59 1.56 6.42
CA LEU A 36 -23.79 2.33 6.05
C LEU A 36 -23.78 2.70 4.56
N THR A 37 -22.63 3.13 4.03
CA THR A 37 -22.46 3.46 2.61
C THR A 37 -22.81 2.25 1.75
N GLN A 38 -22.24 1.08 2.04
CA GLN A 38 -22.53 -0.13 1.28
C GLN A 38 -24.01 -0.53 1.38
N ARG A 39 -24.60 -0.43 2.57
CA ARG A 39 -26.00 -0.83 2.80
C ARG A 39 -27.00 0.08 2.09
N HIS A 40 -26.77 1.39 2.06
CA HIS A 40 -27.73 2.36 1.52
C HIS A 40 -27.50 2.70 0.05
N THR A 41 -26.25 2.72 -0.41
CA THR A 41 -25.89 3.13 -1.76
C THR A 41 -25.43 1.98 -2.66
N GLY A 42 -25.15 0.81 -2.09
CA GLY A 42 -24.52 -0.30 -2.81
C GLY A 42 -23.07 -0.08 -3.20
N LEU A 43 -22.47 1.08 -2.85
CA LEU A 43 -21.06 1.38 -3.13
C LEU A 43 -20.15 0.57 -2.21
N PRO A 44 -18.92 0.26 -2.65
CA PRO A 44 -17.92 -0.41 -1.80
C PRO A 44 -17.64 0.37 -0.52
N LYS A 45 -17.37 -0.34 0.60
CA LYS A 45 -17.11 0.27 1.93
C LYS A 45 -15.97 1.28 1.91
N VAL A 46 -15.01 1.11 1.00
CA VAL A 46 -13.86 2.02 0.84
C VAL A 46 -14.31 3.46 0.61
N VAL A 47 -15.42 3.68 -0.08
CA VAL A 47 -15.97 5.03 -0.30
C VAL A 47 -16.36 5.68 1.04
N GLY A 48 -17.01 4.94 1.93
CA GLY A 48 -17.35 5.43 3.27
C GLY A 48 -16.12 5.73 4.13
N TYR A 49 -15.09 4.89 4.05
CA TYR A 49 -13.81 5.13 4.73
C TYR A 49 -13.16 6.43 4.26
N SER A 50 -13.11 6.64 2.94
CA SER A 50 -12.54 7.84 2.33
C SER A 50 -13.28 9.11 2.74
N LEU A 51 -14.61 9.07 2.79
CA LEU A 51 -15.44 10.21 3.21
C LEU A 51 -15.14 10.60 4.67
N VAL A 52 -15.05 9.62 5.58
CA VAL A 52 -14.71 9.87 6.99
C VAL A 52 -13.30 10.40 7.13
N GLY A 53 -12.33 9.82 6.40
CA GLY A 53 -10.95 10.33 6.41
C GLY A 53 -10.85 11.76 5.92
N THR A 54 -11.55 12.10 4.84
CA THR A 54 -11.60 13.47 4.31
C THR A 54 -12.23 14.44 5.31
N ALA A 55 -13.38 14.07 5.90
CA ALA A 55 -14.05 14.90 6.89
C ALA A 55 -13.18 15.12 8.13
N ALA A 56 -12.51 14.08 8.62
CA ALA A 56 -11.58 14.17 9.74
C ALA A 56 -10.39 15.09 9.41
N GLY A 57 -9.82 14.97 8.20
CA GLY A 57 -8.75 15.83 7.74
C GLY A 57 -9.16 17.32 7.67
N LEU A 58 -10.35 17.61 7.14
CA LEU A 58 -10.92 18.95 7.10
C LEU A 58 -11.21 19.50 8.51
N ALA A 59 -11.58 18.64 9.46
CA ALA A 59 -11.77 19.00 10.87
C ALA A 59 -10.45 19.24 11.63
N GLY A 60 -9.30 19.14 10.95
CA GLY A 60 -7.98 19.36 11.55
C GLY A 60 -7.35 18.13 12.19
N PHE A 61 -7.91 16.94 11.97
CA PHE A 61 -7.29 15.68 12.33
C PHE A 61 -6.12 15.40 11.37
N SER A 62 -5.07 16.19 11.50
CA SER A 62 -3.84 15.97 10.74
C SER A 62 -3.02 14.93 11.47
N GLY A 63 -2.98 13.73 10.99
CA GLY A 63 -2.11 12.66 11.49
C GLY A 63 -0.62 12.92 11.23
N ALA A 64 -0.18 14.18 11.28
CA ALA A 64 1.13 14.61 10.85
C ALA A 64 2.29 13.92 11.60
N VAL A 65 2.05 13.47 12.84
CA VAL A 65 3.08 12.84 13.67
C VAL A 65 2.82 11.34 13.86
N TRP A 66 1.57 10.95 14.00
CA TRP A 66 1.14 9.57 14.15
C TRP A 66 0.12 9.25 13.03
N PRO A 67 0.16 8.12 12.34
CA PRO A 67 0.89 6.87 12.58
C PRO A 67 2.29 6.78 11.95
N LEU A 68 2.89 7.88 11.48
CA LEU A 68 4.14 7.86 10.73
C LEU A 68 5.40 7.83 11.61
N GLN A 69 5.27 7.58 12.92
CA GLN A 69 6.40 7.47 13.85
C GLN A 69 6.27 6.29 14.81
N GLY A 70 7.40 5.68 15.15
CA GLY A 70 7.49 4.62 16.14
C GLY A 70 6.56 3.42 15.86
N ILE A 71 5.81 3.00 16.87
CA ILE A 71 4.91 1.84 16.79
C ILE A 71 3.83 2.00 15.71
N GLY A 72 3.35 3.23 15.48
CA GLY A 72 2.34 3.49 14.46
C GLY A 72 2.86 3.23 13.05
N LEU A 73 4.09 3.65 12.75
CA LEU A 73 4.76 3.37 11.49
C LEU A 73 4.95 1.86 11.29
N PHE A 74 5.46 1.18 12.30
CA PHE A 74 5.62 -0.29 12.26
C PHE A 74 4.29 -1.02 11.98
N LEU A 75 3.20 -0.63 12.65
CA LEU A 75 1.88 -1.25 12.40
C LEU A 75 1.36 -0.97 11.00
N LEU A 76 1.62 0.23 10.46
CA LEU A 76 1.25 0.59 9.10
C LEU A 76 2.04 -0.23 8.08
N GLU A 77 3.35 -0.33 8.23
CA GLU A 77 4.23 -1.14 7.38
C GLU A 77 3.86 -2.62 7.44
N LEU A 78 3.61 -3.15 8.64
CA LEU A 78 3.13 -4.52 8.84
C LEU A 78 1.79 -4.76 8.14
N GLY A 79 0.85 -3.82 8.26
CA GLY A 79 -0.45 -3.90 7.57
C GLY A 79 -0.30 -3.93 6.06
N VAL A 80 0.54 -3.07 5.49
CA VAL A 80 0.84 -3.05 4.05
C VAL A 80 1.50 -4.37 3.62
N ALA A 81 2.47 -4.87 4.39
CA ALA A 81 3.16 -6.13 4.08
C ALA A 81 2.21 -7.33 4.09
N ILE A 82 1.29 -7.42 5.06
CA ILE A 82 0.27 -8.49 5.11
C ILE A 82 -0.63 -8.44 3.87
N VAL A 83 -1.09 -7.25 3.48
CA VAL A 83 -1.94 -7.09 2.29
C VAL A 83 -1.19 -7.47 1.02
N LEU A 84 0.06 -7.02 0.86
CA LEU A 84 0.90 -7.38 -0.29
C LEU A 84 1.18 -8.88 -0.34
N PHE A 85 1.43 -9.50 0.82
CA PHE A 85 1.60 -10.95 0.90
C PHE A 85 0.33 -11.70 0.48
N GLU A 86 -0.84 -11.29 0.99
CA GLU A 86 -2.13 -11.89 0.60
C GLU A 86 -2.37 -11.75 -0.92
N CYS A 87 -2.11 -10.57 -1.48
CA CYS A 87 -2.24 -10.34 -2.91
C CYS A 87 -1.25 -11.17 -3.73
N GLY A 88 0.00 -11.26 -3.27
CA GLY A 88 1.03 -12.10 -3.89
C GLY A 88 0.68 -13.58 -3.88
N GLY A 89 0.12 -14.07 -2.77
CA GLY A 89 -0.34 -15.45 -2.63
C GLY A 89 -1.47 -15.85 -3.59
N ARG A 90 -2.24 -14.89 -4.06
CA ARG A 90 -3.31 -15.11 -5.06
C ARG A 90 -2.79 -15.24 -6.49
N ILE A 91 -1.52 -14.91 -6.74
CA ILE A 91 -0.93 -14.95 -8.07
C ILE A 91 -0.16 -16.26 -8.25
N PRO A 92 -0.70 -17.26 -8.98
CA PRO A 92 0.03 -18.48 -9.25
C PRO A 92 1.15 -18.19 -10.28
N LEU A 93 2.41 -18.39 -9.89
CA LEU A 93 3.57 -18.19 -10.79
C LEU A 93 3.47 -18.98 -12.11
N ARG A 94 2.80 -20.13 -12.08
CA ARG A 94 2.51 -20.91 -13.28
C ARG A 94 1.64 -20.17 -14.29
N TRP A 95 0.79 -19.25 -13.84
CA TRP A 95 -0.10 -18.49 -14.68
C TRP A 95 0.65 -17.53 -15.60
N PHE A 96 1.74 -16.91 -15.13
CA PHE A 96 2.61 -16.07 -15.97
C PHE A 96 3.28 -16.86 -17.09
N ARG A 97 3.61 -18.13 -16.84
CA ARG A 97 4.20 -18.97 -17.87
C ARG A 97 3.23 -19.26 -19.03
N HIS A 98 1.94 -19.30 -18.76
CA HIS A 98 0.90 -19.52 -19.76
C HIS A 98 0.36 -18.21 -20.34
N ASN A 99 0.57 -17.08 -19.67
CA ASN A 99 0.09 -15.76 -20.06
C ASN A 99 1.20 -14.70 -20.01
N PRO A 100 2.29 -14.84 -20.77
CA PRO A 100 3.41 -13.89 -20.73
C PRO A 100 3.00 -12.47 -21.15
N MET A 101 1.93 -12.37 -21.97
CA MET A 101 1.39 -11.08 -22.41
C MET A 101 0.89 -10.18 -21.27
N VAL A 102 0.54 -10.75 -20.11
CA VAL A 102 0.12 -9.95 -18.96
C VAL A 102 1.29 -9.16 -18.38
N LEU A 103 2.51 -9.71 -18.40
CA LEU A 103 3.70 -8.95 -18.00
C LEU A 103 3.96 -7.77 -18.94
N VAL A 104 3.84 -8.01 -20.25
CA VAL A 104 3.98 -6.94 -21.26
C VAL A 104 2.90 -5.88 -21.06
N GLN A 105 1.66 -6.29 -20.84
CA GLN A 105 0.54 -5.38 -20.54
C GLN A 105 0.78 -4.58 -19.25
N SER A 106 1.27 -5.22 -18.20
CA SER A 106 1.58 -4.55 -16.92
C SER A 106 2.67 -3.50 -17.08
N ILE A 107 3.73 -3.81 -17.81
CA ILE A 107 4.81 -2.85 -18.09
C ILE A 107 4.28 -1.69 -18.95
N ALA A 108 3.54 -1.99 -20.01
CA ALA A 108 2.99 -0.97 -20.89
C ALA A 108 2.02 -0.03 -20.17
N GLU A 109 1.11 -0.58 -19.34
CA GLU A 109 0.20 0.18 -18.50
C GLU A 109 0.96 1.07 -17.51
N SER A 110 1.96 0.52 -16.84
CA SER A 110 2.78 1.24 -15.87
C SER A 110 3.56 2.39 -16.51
N VAL A 111 4.16 2.16 -17.68
CA VAL A 111 4.87 3.20 -18.43
C VAL A 111 3.91 4.29 -18.89
N LEU A 112 2.77 3.93 -19.46
CA LEU A 112 1.75 4.90 -19.90
C LEU A 112 1.22 5.72 -18.73
N THR A 113 0.90 5.09 -17.60
CA THR A 113 0.40 5.78 -16.40
C THR A 113 1.45 6.75 -15.85
N TYR A 114 2.71 6.32 -15.77
CA TYR A 114 3.80 7.19 -15.32
C TYR A 114 3.94 8.42 -16.19
N PHE A 115 4.01 8.26 -17.51
CA PHE A 115 4.16 9.38 -18.42
C PHE A 115 2.93 10.27 -18.46
N ALA A 116 1.74 9.71 -18.45
CA ALA A 116 0.49 10.48 -18.38
C ALA A 116 0.42 11.34 -17.11
N ALA A 117 0.73 10.75 -15.94
CA ALA A 117 0.79 11.46 -14.69
C ALA A 117 1.90 12.53 -14.69
N TYR A 118 3.11 12.18 -15.15
CA TYR A 118 4.24 13.11 -15.21
C TYR A 118 3.92 14.34 -16.06
N TRP A 119 3.47 14.14 -17.30
CA TRP A 119 3.13 15.24 -18.20
C TRP A 119 1.91 16.03 -17.71
N GLY A 120 0.92 15.37 -17.12
CA GLY A 120 -0.21 16.04 -16.47
C GLY A 120 0.23 16.98 -15.34
N LEU A 121 1.15 16.53 -14.48
CA LEU A 121 1.70 17.33 -13.38
C LEU A 121 2.55 18.51 -13.89
N VAL A 122 3.36 18.28 -14.91
CA VAL A 122 4.15 19.35 -15.56
C VAL A 122 3.22 20.38 -16.22
N TRP A 123 2.15 19.95 -16.86
CA TRP A 123 1.14 20.85 -17.42
C TRP A 123 0.44 21.68 -16.34
N LEU A 124 0.25 21.13 -15.14
CA LEU A 124 -0.23 21.85 -13.95
C LEU A 124 0.85 22.76 -13.30
N GLN A 125 1.96 23.02 -14.02
CA GLN A 125 3.05 23.89 -13.58
C GLN A 125 3.83 23.37 -12.36
N LEU A 126 3.77 22.07 -12.05
CA LEU A 126 4.65 21.49 -11.04
C LEU A 126 6.09 21.40 -11.58
N PRO A 127 7.10 21.69 -10.75
CA PRO A 127 8.49 21.56 -11.17
C PRO A 127 8.81 20.07 -11.47
N PRO A 128 9.59 19.78 -12.53
CA PRO A 128 9.91 18.41 -12.94
C PRO A 128 10.52 17.54 -11.84
N GLN A 129 11.23 18.17 -10.89
CA GLN A 129 11.82 17.50 -9.73
C GLN A 129 10.76 16.91 -8.80
N ALA A 130 9.61 17.57 -8.64
CA ALA A 130 8.47 17.09 -7.85
C ALA A 130 7.54 16.19 -8.68
N ALA A 131 7.34 16.51 -9.96
CA ALA A 131 6.46 15.77 -10.85
C ALA A 131 6.87 14.29 -11.00
N GLY A 132 8.16 14.00 -11.05
CA GLY A 132 8.65 12.64 -11.20
C GLY A 132 8.31 11.71 -10.02
N PRO A 133 8.65 12.04 -8.76
CA PRO A 133 8.23 11.25 -7.60
C PRO A 133 6.70 11.12 -7.48
N LEU A 134 5.95 12.20 -7.72
CA LEU A 134 4.48 12.17 -7.68
C LEU A 134 3.89 11.26 -8.76
N ALA A 135 4.48 11.21 -9.96
CA ALA A 135 4.07 10.29 -11.01
C ALA A 135 4.31 8.81 -10.63
N LEU A 136 5.38 8.52 -9.87
CA LEU A 136 5.60 7.18 -9.32
C LEU A 136 4.56 6.81 -8.25
N VAL A 137 4.16 7.77 -7.41
CA VAL A 137 3.05 7.56 -6.46
C VAL A 137 1.73 7.30 -7.20
N ALA A 138 1.45 8.07 -8.27
CA ALA A 138 0.27 7.87 -9.11
C ALA A 138 0.25 6.52 -9.85
N LEU A 139 1.43 5.95 -10.11
CA LEU A 139 1.57 4.61 -10.68
C LEU A 139 1.08 3.50 -9.73
N ALA A 140 1.20 3.71 -8.42
CA ALA A 140 0.82 2.72 -7.43
C ALA A 140 -0.70 2.53 -7.39
N ALA A 141 -1.19 1.50 -8.05
CA ALA A 141 -2.56 1.04 -7.86
C ALA A 141 -2.65 0.25 -6.55
N SER A 142 -3.66 0.52 -5.72
CA SER A 142 -3.79 -0.15 -4.42
C SER A 142 -4.43 -1.53 -4.54
N PRO A 143 -3.68 -2.64 -4.42
CA PRO A 143 -4.27 -3.98 -4.44
C PRO A 143 -5.18 -4.22 -3.23
N ALA A 144 -4.91 -3.54 -2.09
CA ALA A 144 -5.78 -3.59 -0.91
C ALA A 144 -7.19 -3.06 -1.20
N VAL A 145 -7.28 -1.91 -1.86
CA VAL A 145 -8.56 -1.32 -2.25
C VAL A 145 -9.28 -2.24 -3.25
N LEU A 146 -8.57 -2.70 -4.27
CA LEU A 146 -9.16 -3.56 -5.29
C LEU A 146 -9.69 -4.88 -4.70
N THR A 147 -8.92 -5.57 -3.88
CA THR A 147 -9.36 -6.82 -3.26
C THR A 147 -10.57 -6.60 -2.35
N ARG A 148 -10.64 -5.45 -1.67
CA ARG A 148 -11.80 -5.10 -0.86
C ARG A 148 -13.04 -4.83 -1.72
N VAL A 149 -12.89 -4.09 -2.81
CA VAL A 149 -13.97 -3.85 -3.78
C VAL A 149 -14.47 -5.17 -4.37
N VAL A 150 -13.56 -6.05 -4.79
CA VAL A 150 -13.88 -7.39 -5.32
C VAL A 150 -14.66 -8.21 -4.30
N ALA A 151 -14.27 -8.18 -3.03
CA ALA A 151 -14.99 -8.88 -1.96
C ALA A 151 -16.39 -8.28 -1.70
N ASP A 152 -16.48 -6.95 -1.66
CA ASP A 152 -17.74 -6.25 -1.39
C ASP A 152 -18.74 -6.39 -2.55
N THR A 153 -18.27 -6.43 -3.79
CA THR A 153 -19.10 -6.60 -5.00
C THR A 153 -19.29 -8.06 -5.40
N ARG A 154 -18.60 -8.99 -4.73
CA ARG A 154 -18.55 -10.42 -5.09
C ARG A 154 -18.16 -10.64 -6.56
N ALA A 155 -17.31 -9.76 -7.09
CA ALA A 155 -16.84 -9.86 -8.46
C ALA A 155 -15.92 -11.09 -8.61
N ALA A 156 -16.13 -11.86 -9.67
CA ALA A 156 -15.33 -13.03 -10.00
C ALA A 156 -15.11 -13.12 -11.52
N GLY A 157 -14.06 -13.80 -11.93
CA GLY A 157 -13.79 -14.07 -13.33
C GLY A 157 -12.42 -13.59 -13.80
N PRO A 158 -12.06 -13.88 -15.07
CA PRO A 158 -10.72 -13.66 -15.59
C PRO A 158 -10.31 -12.18 -15.64
N VAL A 159 -11.27 -11.26 -15.75
CA VAL A 159 -11.00 -9.81 -15.72
C VAL A 159 -10.60 -9.38 -14.31
N THR A 160 -11.31 -9.86 -13.28
CA THR A 160 -11.02 -9.57 -11.88
C THR A 160 -9.63 -10.10 -11.48
N GLU A 161 -9.31 -11.33 -11.87
CA GLU A 161 -7.99 -11.93 -11.61
C GLU A 161 -6.87 -11.12 -12.28
N ARG A 162 -7.04 -10.73 -13.54
CA ARG A 162 -6.08 -9.88 -14.23
C ARG A 162 -5.91 -8.52 -13.56
N ALA A 163 -7.01 -7.90 -13.14
CA ALA A 163 -6.95 -6.62 -12.44
C ALA A 163 -6.16 -6.72 -11.13
N ILE A 164 -6.35 -7.78 -10.33
CA ILE A 164 -5.58 -8.02 -9.11
C ILE A 164 -4.09 -8.18 -9.43
N VAL A 165 -3.75 -8.94 -10.46
CA VAL A 165 -2.35 -9.12 -10.89
C VAL A 165 -1.74 -7.79 -11.33
N LEU A 166 -2.42 -7.03 -12.20
CA LEU A 166 -1.92 -5.76 -12.71
C LEU A 166 -1.70 -4.74 -11.59
N THR A 167 -2.65 -4.59 -10.67
CA THR A 167 -2.52 -3.68 -9.51
C THR A 167 -1.39 -4.10 -8.57
N THR A 168 -1.17 -5.39 -8.37
CA THR A 168 -0.08 -5.88 -7.53
C THR A 168 1.27 -5.60 -8.18
N LEU A 169 1.40 -5.82 -9.50
CA LEU A 169 2.63 -5.54 -10.24
C LEU A 169 2.93 -4.03 -10.32
N SER A 170 1.92 -3.19 -10.60
CA SER A 170 2.13 -1.74 -10.64
C SER A 170 2.56 -1.17 -9.28
N THR A 171 2.03 -1.70 -8.18
CA THR A 171 2.48 -1.34 -6.83
C THR A 171 3.92 -1.78 -6.58
N LEU A 172 4.30 -2.99 -7.01
CA LEU A 172 5.68 -3.46 -6.93
C LEU A 172 6.63 -2.53 -7.70
N TYR A 173 6.28 -2.16 -8.93
CA TYR A 173 7.08 -1.22 -9.73
C TYR A 173 7.18 0.16 -9.08
N ALA A 174 6.06 0.69 -8.57
CA ALA A 174 6.04 1.98 -7.89
C ALA A 174 6.93 1.99 -6.64
N LEU A 175 6.87 0.96 -5.81
CA LEU A 175 7.69 0.85 -4.61
C LEU A 175 9.17 0.72 -4.95
N THR A 176 9.54 -0.14 -5.89
CA THR A 176 10.94 -0.36 -6.26
C THR A 176 11.56 0.85 -6.96
N LEU A 177 10.85 1.46 -7.91
CA LEU A 177 11.32 2.66 -8.59
C LEU A 177 11.28 3.89 -7.67
N GLY A 178 10.29 3.96 -6.76
CA GLY A 178 10.17 5.01 -5.77
C GLY A 178 11.33 5.01 -4.78
N SER A 179 11.66 3.85 -4.24
CA SER A 179 12.82 3.68 -3.33
C SER A 179 14.13 4.03 -4.02
N ALA A 180 14.32 3.55 -5.25
CA ALA A 180 15.49 3.90 -6.04
C ALA A 180 15.59 5.40 -6.31
N LYS A 181 14.49 6.06 -6.68
CA LYS A 181 14.49 7.50 -6.93
C LYS A 181 14.71 8.32 -5.65
N ALA A 182 14.19 7.89 -4.51
CA ALA A 182 14.46 8.53 -3.22
C ALA A 182 15.96 8.51 -2.88
N GLU A 183 16.64 7.39 -3.12
CA GLU A 183 18.10 7.28 -2.94
C GLU A 183 18.86 8.20 -3.91
N LEU A 184 18.39 8.33 -5.15
CA LEU A 184 19.00 9.17 -6.17
C LEU A 184 18.89 10.68 -5.89
N ILE A 185 17.82 11.12 -5.26
CA ILE A 185 17.64 12.54 -4.89
C ILE A 185 18.72 12.99 -3.90
N ASN A 186 19.19 12.07 -3.05
CA ASN A 186 20.23 12.35 -2.07
C ASN A 186 21.65 12.41 -2.68
N ARG A 187 21.86 11.96 -3.91
CA ARG A 187 23.16 11.91 -4.58
C ARG A 187 23.17 12.86 -5.78
N GLN A 188 24.00 13.90 -5.74
CA GLN A 188 23.97 15.04 -6.70
C GLN A 188 24.64 14.80 -8.07
N SER A 189 25.29 13.67 -8.32
CA SER A 189 25.96 13.40 -9.60
C SER A 189 26.01 11.91 -9.91
N LEU A 190 25.30 11.48 -10.98
CA LEU A 190 25.20 10.05 -11.26
C LEU A 190 25.39 9.73 -12.74
N THR A 191 26.25 8.77 -12.99
CA THR A 191 26.29 8.00 -14.23
C THR A 191 25.07 7.07 -14.32
N LEU A 192 24.66 6.65 -15.51
CA LEU A 192 23.55 5.70 -15.72
C LEU A 192 23.71 4.43 -14.88
N LEU A 193 24.96 3.98 -14.70
CA LEU A 193 25.28 2.78 -13.92
C LEU A 193 24.99 2.99 -12.41
N GLU A 194 25.28 4.15 -11.88
CA GLU A 194 25.02 4.54 -10.49
C GLU A 194 23.51 4.74 -10.24
N THR A 195 22.74 5.04 -11.29
CA THR A 195 21.28 5.15 -11.21
C THR A 195 20.60 3.78 -11.16
N ILE A 196 21.11 2.79 -11.89
CA ILE A 196 20.50 1.46 -12.00
C ILE A 196 20.95 0.55 -10.85
N SER A 197 22.17 0.70 -10.34
CA SER A 197 22.74 -0.20 -9.33
C SER A 197 21.91 -0.27 -8.03
N PRO A 198 21.39 0.80 -7.44
CA PRO A 198 20.55 0.71 -6.24
C PRO A 198 19.26 -0.07 -6.48
N VAL A 199 18.62 0.12 -7.65
CA VAL A 199 17.41 -0.62 -8.03
C VAL A 199 17.68 -2.12 -8.08
N VAL A 200 18.76 -2.51 -8.75
CA VAL A 200 19.14 -3.93 -8.89
C VAL A 200 19.50 -4.53 -7.54
N VAL A 201 20.24 -3.79 -6.70
CA VAL A 201 20.62 -4.26 -5.36
C VAL A 201 19.38 -4.42 -4.47
N VAL A 202 18.52 -3.41 -4.40
CA VAL A 202 17.28 -3.47 -3.59
C VAL A 202 16.39 -4.63 -4.05
N LEU A 203 16.17 -4.77 -5.36
CA LEU A 203 15.39 -5.89 -5.91
C LEU A 203 16.04 -7.24 -5.59
N GLY A 204 17.36 -7.35 -5.78
CA GLY A 204 18.10 -8.59 -5.51
C GLY A 204 18.02 -9.01 -4.05
N VAL A 205 18.28 -8.07 -3.12
CA VAL A 205 18.17 -8.33 -1.68
C VAL A 205 16.73 -8.68 -1.30
N SER A 206 15.73 -7.94 -1.80
CA SER A 206 14.31 -8.22 -1.52
C SER A 206 13.89 -9.61 -2.00
N ILE A 207 14.34 -10.03 -3.17
CA ILE A 207 14.08 -11.39 -3.70
C ILE A 207 14.74 -12.46 -2.82
N LEU A 208 15.98 -12.24 -2.38
CA LEU A 208 16.69 -13.18 -1.50
C LEU A 208 16.00 -13.31 -0.14
N VAL A 209 15.62 -12.20 0.48
CA VAL A 209 14.88 -12.19 1.75
C VAL A 209 13.53 -12.87 1.59
N ALA A 210 12.77 -12.53 0.55
CA ALA A 210 11.48 -13.16 0.26
C ALA A 210 11.61 -14.68 0.02
N ALA A 211 12.65 -15.12 -0.70
CA ALA A 211 12.92 -16.54 -0.92
C ALA A 211 13.27 -17.26 0.39
N ALA A 212 14.10 -16.66 1.25
CA ALA A 212 14.46 -17.21 2.55
C ALA A 212 13.23 -17.34 3.47
N LEU A 213 12.42 -16.26 3.59
CA LEU A 213 11.18 -16.27 4.38
C LEU A 213 10.17 -17.29 3.84
N SER A 214 10.02 -17.38 2.51
CA SER A 214 9.16 -18.37 1.87
C SER A 214 9.62 -19.80 2.14
N LEU A 215 10.94 -20.05 2.16
CA LEU A 215 11.50 -21.37 2.50
C LEU A 215 11.20 -21.72 3.96
N VAL A 216 11.43 -20.80 4.89
CA VAL A 216 11.14 -20.97 6.32
C VAL A 216 9.66 -21.28 6.53
N LEU A 217 8.77 -20.49 5.91
CA LEU A 217 7.32 -20.70 5.99
C LEU A 217 6.93 -22.09 5.43
N ARG A 218 7.49 -22.46 4.28
CA ARG A 218 7.23 -23.79 3.67
C ARG A 218 7.70 -24.94 4.55
N LEU A 219 8.85 -24.80 5.19
CA LEU A 219 9.36 -25.80 6.14
C LEU A 219 8.47 -25.88 7.37
N ALA A 220 8.09 -24.76 7.93
CA ALA A 220 7.20 -24.71 9.10
C ALA A 220 5.83 -25.34 8.81
N LEU A 221 5.22 -25.05 7.66
CA LEU A 221 3.94 -25.65 7.25
C LEU A 221 4.01 -27.16 6.99
N ARG A 222 5.21 -27.75 6.88
CA ARG A 222 5.35 -29.21 6.86
C ARG A 222 5.13 -29.85 8.23
N PHE A 223 5.43 -29.12 9.30
CA PHE A 223 5.35 -29.61 10.67
C PHE A 223 4.10 -29.12 11.42
N MET A 224 3.47 -28.09 10.91
CA MET A 224 2.32 -27.44 11.55
C MET A 224 1.09 -27.51 10.64
N SER A 225 -0.09 -27.70 11.23
CA SER A 225 -1.33 -27.63 10.46
C SER A 225 -1.64 -26.18 10.05
N PRO A 226 -2.10 -25.93 8.81
CA PRO A 226 -2.39 -24.57 8.33
C PRO A 226 -3.48 -23.82 9.11
N THR A 227 -4.29 -24.54 9.88
CA THR A 227 -5.41 -24.00 10.67
C THR A 227 -5.07 -23.75 12.13
N SER A 228 -3.83 -23.99 12.58
CA SER A 228 -3.43 -23.78 13.98
C SER A 228 -3.18 -22.28 14.27
N GLU A 229 -3.49 -21.82 15.48
CA GLU A 229 -3.16 -20.47 15.96
C GLU A 229 -1.66 -20.18 15.85
N ASN A 230 -0.83 -21.18 16.13
CA ASN A 230 0.63 -21.09 16.02
C ASN A 230 1.10 -20.80 14.59
N THR A 231 0.39 -21.29 13.58
CA THR A 231 0.70 -20.99 12.17
C THR A 231 0.43 -19.53 11.85
N SER A 232 -0.66 -18.97 12.37
CA SER A 232 -0.98 -17.53 12.21
C SER A 232 0.05 -16.64 12.91
N MET A 233 0.47 -17.02 14.12
CA MET A 233 1.53 -16.29 14.85
C MET A 233 2.87 -16.34 14.13
N LEU A 234 3.27 -17.53 13.63
CA LEU A 234 4.48 -17.69 12.84
C LEU A 234 4.44 -16.84 11.56
N PHE A 235 3.31 -16.86 10.86
CA PHE A 235 3.10 -16.04 9.68
C PHE A 235 3.29 -14.56 9.98
N LEU A 236 2.62 -14.03 11.02
CA LEU A 236 2.76 -12.64 11.45
C LEU A 236 4.20 -12.29 11.82
N ALA A 237 4.88 -13.19 12.55
CA ALA A 237 6.28 -12.98 12.93
C ALA A 237 7.21 -12.94 11.71
N LEU A 238 7.00 -13.81 10.70
CA LEU A 238 7.81 -13.80 9.47
C LEU A 238 7.56 -12.57 8.62
N VAL A 239 6.29 -12.11 8.52
CA VAL A 239 5.97 -10.88 7.81
C VAL A 239 6.59 -9.68 8.53
N ALA A 240 6.49 -9.62 9.87
CA ALA A 240 7.12 -8.56 10.67
C ALA A 240 8.65 -8.56 10.53
N ALA A 241 9.29 -9.72 10.48
CA ALA A 241 10.74 -9.82 10.24
C ALA A 241 11.15 -9.38 8.83
N GLY A 242 10.24 -9.49 7.86
CA GLY A 242 10.47 -9.01 6.49
C GLY A 242 10.28 -7.52 6.30
N THR A 243 9.65 -6.83 7.27
CA THR A 243 9.45 -5.36 7.27
C THR A 243 10.53 -4.61 8.05
N ALA A 244 11.31 -5.30 8.88
CA ALA A 244 12.42 -4.75 9.65
C ALA A 244 13.70 -4.70 8.82
#